data_97ce54de9d667d116720ccd6267113aa
#
_entry.id   97ce54de9d667d116720ccd6267113aa
#
_cell.length_a   1.000
_cell.length_b   1.000
_cell.length_c   1.000
_cell.angle_alpha   90.00
_cell.angle_beta   90.00
_cell.angle_gamma   90.00
#
_symmetry.space_group_name_H-M   'P 1'
#
loop_
_entity.id
_entity.type
_entity.pdbx_description
1 polymer ?
#
loop_
_entity_poly.entity_id
_entity_poly.type
_entity_poly.pdbx_seq_one_letter_code
_entity_poly.pdbx_strand_id
1 'polypeptide(L)'
;MNFARNILITGGAGFIGSHVVRLFVNKYPEYHIINLDKLTYAGNLANLKDIENQPNYTFVKADICDFDKMLELFKQYRIDGVIHLAAESHVDRSIKDPFTFAQTNVMGTLSLLQAAKLTWEMLPECYEGKRFYHISTDEVYGALEFNGTFFTEETKYQPHSPYSASKAGSDHFVRAFHDTYGMPTIVTNCSNNYGPYQFPEKLIPLFINNIRQGKPLPVYGKGENVR
;
A
#
# COMPACT_ATOMS: atom_id res chain seq x y z
N MET A 1 -7.54 17.77 -20.34
CA MET A 1 -8.48 16.67 -20.59
C MET A 1 -9.41 16.57 -19.38
N ASN A 2 -10.70 16.35 -19.58
CA ASN A 2 -11.60 16.06 -18.48
C ASN A 2 -11.64 14.54 -18.30
N PHE A 3 -11.07 14.07 -17.21
CA PHE A 3 -11.12 12.64 -16.86
C PHE A 3 -12.41 12.34 -16.09
N ALA A 4 -12.92 11.13 -16.26
CA ALA A 4 -14.13 10.67 -15.56
C ALA A 4 -13.89 10.48 -14.04
N ARG A 5 -12.66 10.15 -13.65
CA ARG A 5 -12.23 9.97 -12.25
C ARG A 5 -10.74 10.28 -12.09
N ASN A 6 -10.39 10.75 -10.89
CA ASN A 6 -8.99 10.96 -10.49
C ASN A 6 -8.65 10.00 -9.35
N ILE A 7 -7.75 9.06 -9.63
CA ILE A 7 -7.37 7.98 -8.70
C ILE A 7 -5.94 8.19 -8.22
N LEU A 8 -5.78 8.36 -6.91
CA LEU A 8 -4.48 8.40 -6.25
C LEU A 8 -4.03 6.97 -5.93
N ILE A 9 -2.89 6.57 -6.45
CA ILE A 9 -2.23 5.30 -6.12
C ILE A 9 -0.94 5.62 -5.38
N THR A 10 -0.83 5.25 -4.11
CA THR A 10 0.36 5.50 -3.31
C THR A 10 1.27 4.27 -3.29
N GLY A 11 2.59 4.48 -3.24
CA GLY A 11 3.57 3.39 -3.33
C GLY A 11 3.67 2.79 -4.74
N GLY A 12 3.27 3.56 -5.77
CA GLY A 12 3.15 3.05 -7.12
C GLY A 12 4.47 2.85 -7.87
N ALA A 13 5.62 3.30 -7.34
CA ALA A 13 6.94 2.96 -7.87
C ALA A 13 7.52 1.65 -7.28
N GLY A 14 6.84 1.08 -6.27
CA GLY A 14 7.20 -0.20 -5.68
C GLY A 14 6.75 -1.41 -6.50
N PHE A 15 6.99 -2.61 -5.97
CA PHE A 15 6.64 -3.88 -6.62
C PHE A 15 5.14 -3.97 -6.97
N ILE A 16 4.28 -4.13 -5.98
CA ILE A 16 2.83 -4.32 -6.20
C ILE A 16 2.23 -3.06 -6.84
N GLY A 17 2.60 -1.88 -6.32
CA GLY A 17 2.09 -0.60 -6.80
C GLY A 17 2.33 -0.36 -8.28
N SER A 18 3.49 -0.72 -8.83
CA SER A 18 3.79 -0.55 -10.26
C SER A 18 2.89 -1.38 -11.17
N HIS A 19 2.50 -2.59 -10.73
CA HIS A 19 1.54 -3.40 -11.47
C HIS A 19 0.13 -2.82 -11.41
N VAL A 20 -0.29 -2.30 -10.25
CA VAL A 20 -1.60 -1.64 -10.08
C VAL A 20 -1.66 -0.37 -10.93
N VAL A 21 -0.64 0.49 -10.88
CA VAL A 21 -0.57 1.71 -11.70
C VAL A 21 -0.66 1.35 -13.19
N ARG A 22 0.15 0.41 -13.67
CA ARG A 22 0.14 -0.05 -15.07
C ARG A 22 -1.22 -0.59 -15.48
N LEU A 23 -1.84 -1.41 -14.62
CA LEU A 23 -3.17 -1.95 -14.87
C LEU A 23 -4.20 -0.82 -15.06
N PHE A 24 -4.21 0.15 -14.14
CA PHE A 24 -5.20 1.22 -14.18
C PHE A 24 -4.96 2.17 -15.36
N VAL A 25 -3.72 2.55 -15.64
CA VAL A 25 -3.38 3.42 -16.79
C VAL A 25 -3.82 2.79 -18.11
N ASN A 26 -3.58 1.48 -18.32
CA ASN A 26 -3.90 0.82 -19.57
C ASN A 26 -5.38 0.42 -19.70
N LYS A 27 -6.02 0.03 -18.58
CA LYS A 27 -7.39 -0.48 -18.60
C LYS A 27 -8.46 0.61 -18.55
N TYR A 28 -8.13 1.75 -17.94
CA TYR A 28 -9.07 2.86 -17.72
C TYR A 28 -8.50 4.17 -18.26
N PRO A 29 -8.39 4.32 -19.60
CA PRO A 29 -7.81 5.53 -20.21
C PRO A 29 -8.62 6.81 -19.89
N GLU A 30 -9.88 6.67 -19.51
CA GLU A 30 -10.76 7.76 -19.06
C GLU A 30 -10.51 8.19 -17.61
N TYR A 31 -9.67 7.47 -16.84
CA TYR A 31 -9.27 7.86 -15.48
C TYR A 31 -7.92 8.53 -15.48
N HIS A 32 -7.76 9.57 -14.67
CA HIS A 32 -6.45 10.16 -14.37
C HIS A 32 -5.81 9.38 -13.21
N ILE A 33 -4.66 8.80 -13.43
CA ILE A 33 -3.90 8.03 -12.44
C ILE A 33 -2.77 8.89 -11.89
N ILE A 34 -2.92 9.30 -10.64
CA ILE A 34 -1.91 10.04 -9.90
C ILE A 34 -1.12 9.04 -9.06
N ASN A 35 0.10 8.76 -9.49
CA ASN A 35 1.03 7.86 -8.81
C ASN A 35 1.88 8.64 -7.83
N LEU A 36 1.70 8.41 -6.53
CA LEU A 36 2.48 9.04 -5.48
C LEU A 36 3.45 8.04 -4.86
N ASP A 37 4.74 8.42 -4.84
CA ASP A 37 5.77 7.62 -4.19
C ASP A 37 6.86 8.53 -3.60
N LYS A 38 7.38 8.20 -2.43
CA LYS A 38 8.48 8.92 -1.78
C LYS A 38 9.82 8.58 -2.43
N LEU A 39 9.92 7.47 -3.17
CA LEU A 39 11.13 6.90 -3.75
C LEU A 39 12.16 6.56 -2.67
N THR A 40 11.75 5.76 -1.70
CA THR A 40 12.65 5.13 -0.74
C THR A 40 13.43 3.98 -1.40
N TYR A 41 14.07 3.13 -0.63
CA TYR A 41 14.92 2.05 -1.13
C TYR A 41 14.26 1.07 -2.11
N ALA A 42 12.94 0.87 -2.00
CA ALA A 42 12.19 -0.08 -2.83
C ALA A 42 11.41 0.58 -3.99
N GLY A 43 11.32 1.91 -4.01
CA GLY A 43 10.67 2.67 -5.09
C GLY A 43 11.61 2.89 -6.28
N ASN A 44 11.19 2.44 -7.48
CA ASN A 44 11.99 2.59 -8.69
C ASN A 44 11.10 2.95 -9.89
N LEU A 45 11.26 4.16 -10.43
CA LEU A 45 10.50 4.63 -11.59
C LEU A 45 10.77 3.83 -12.86
N ALA A 46 11.91 3.14 -12.95
CA ALA A 46 12.17 2.23 -14.08
C ALA A 46 11.11 1.12 -14.22
N ASN A 47 10.42 0.79 -13.12
CA ASN A 47 9.30 -0.17 -13.14
C ASN A 47 8.11 0.31 -13.99
N LEU A 48 8.02 1.62 -14.29
CA LEU A 48 6.88 2.28 -14.94
C LEU A 48 7.25 2.93 -16.28
N LYS A 49 8.45 2.64 -16.80
CA LYS A 49 8.97 3.27 -18.02
C LYS A 49 8.06 3.06 -19.25
N ASP A 50 7.36 1.93 -19.28
CA ASP A 50 6.43 1.58 -20.36
C ASP A 50 5.16 2.44 -20.38
N ILE A 51 4.82 3.10 -19.28
CA ILE A 51 3.60 3.92 -19.16
C ILE A 51 3.89 5.38 -18.76
N GLU A 52 5.15 5.78 -18.61
CA GLU A 52 5.53 7.11 -18.11
C GLU A 52 5.02 8.28 -18.97
N ASN A 53 4.80 8.05 -20.27
CA ASN A 53 4.35 9.06 -21.22
C ASN A 53 2.85 8.96 -21.55
N GLN A 54 2.09 8.13 -20.83
CA GLN A 54 0.65 8.03 -21.05
C GLN A 54 -0.08 9.32 -20.62
N PRO A 55 -1.04 9.81 -21.44
CA PRO A 55 -1.70 11.09 -21.17
C PRO A 55 -2.55 11.12 -19.89
N ASN A 56 -2.94 9.96 -19.39
CA ASN A 56 -3.73 9.78 -18.17
C ASN A 56 -2.88 9.39 -16.94
N TYR A 57 -1.55 9.52 -17.02
CA TYR A 57 -0.61 9.22 -15.95
C TYR A 57 0.10 10.47 -15.44
N THR A 58 0.21 10.62 -14.14
CA THR A 58 1.03 11.67 -13.48
C THR A 58 1.78 11.08 -12.31
N PHE A 59 3.09 11.31 -12.27
CA PHE A 59 3.91 10.95 -11.11
C PHE A 59 4.08 12.15 -10.16
N VAL A 60 3.92 11.90 -8.87
CA VAL A 60 4.14 12.88 -7.79
C VAL A 60 5.11 12.28 -6.78
N LYS A 61 6.28 12.91 -6.60
CA LYS A 61 7.20 12.56 -5.53
C LYS A 61 6.78 13.27 -4.25
N ALA A 62 6.25 12.53 -3.27
CA ALA A 62 5.84 13.06 -1.97
C ALA A 62 5.86 11.98 -0.89
N ASP A 63 5.90 12.42 0.38
CA ASP A 63 5.75 11.57 1.56
C ASP A 63 4.28 11.59 2.01
N ILE A 64 3.68 10.44 2.21
CA ILE A 64 2.30 10.33 2.73
C ILE A 64 2.16 10.88 4.15
N CYS A 65 3.27 11.00 4.89
CA CYS A 65 3.30 11.58 6.23
C CYS A 65 3.22 13.12 6.22
N ASP A 66 3.45 13.76 5.08
CA ASP A 66 3.29 15.20 4.91
C ASP A 66 1.81 15.53 4.68
N PHE A 67 1.10 15.81 5.77
CA PHE A 67 -0.34 16.06 5.74
C PHE A 67 -0.71 17.26 4.87
N ASP A 68 0.03 18.36 4.96
CA ASP A 68 -0.27 19.57 4.20
C ASP A 68 -0.13 19.30 2.69
N LYS A 69 0.90 18.55 2.31
CA LYS A 69 1.08 18.11 0.93
C LYS A 69 -0.02 17.17 0.46
N MET A 70 -0.47 16.24 1.30
CA MET A 70 -1.59 15.37 0.96
C MET A 70 -2.87 16.20 0.74
N LEU A 71 -3.17 17.11 1.63
CA LEU A 71 -4.35 17.99 1.50
C LEU A 71 -4.29 18.86 0.23
N GLU A 72 -3.10 19.39 -0.11
CA GLU A 72 -2.87 20.11 -1.37
C GLU A 72 -3.18 19.24 -2.58
N LEU A 73 -2.63 18.03 -2.64
CA LEU A 73 -2.81 17.10 -3.76
C LEU A 73 -4.26 16.66 -3.95
N PHE A 74 -4.98 16.37 -2.85
CA PHE A 74 -6.40 16.05 -2.92
C PHE A 74 -7.23 17.17 -3.55
N LYS A 75 -6.94 18.43 -3.20
CA LYS A 75 -7.59 19.61 -3.77
C LYS A 75 -7.16 19.84 -5.23
N GLN A 76 -5.86 19.80 -5.51
CA GLN A 76 -5.29 20.07 -6.84
C GLN A 76 -5.83 19.10 -7.89
N TYR A 77 -5.83 17.80 -7.58
CA TYR A 77 -6.24 16.77 -8.52
C TYR A 77 -7.71 16.36 -8.37
N ARG A 78 -8.45 16.91 -7.38
CA ARG A 78 -9.85 16.53 -7.10
C ARG A 78 -9.98 15.01 -7.01
N ILE A 79 -9.19 14.40 -6.10
CA ILE A 79 -9.09 12.94 -5.96
C ILE A 79 -10.46 12.34 -5.63
N ASP A 80 -10.90 11.35 -6.41
CA ASP A 80 -12.15 10.61 -6.21
C ASP A 80 -11.95 9.27 -5.52
N GLY A 81 -10.77 8.67 -5.71
CA GLY A 81 -10.45 7.37 -5.15
C GLY A 81 -8.99 7.27 -4.75
N VAL A 82 -8.74 6.48 -3.72
CA VAL A 82 -7.40 6.16 -3.23
C VAL A 82 -7.19 4.66 -3.28
N ILE A 83 -6.04 4.22 -3.83
CA ILE A 83 -5.53 2.86 -3.68
C ILE A 83 -4.22 2.99 -2.91
N HIS A 84 -4.27 2.65 -1.62
CA HIS A 84 -3.17 2.90 -0.71
C HIS A 84 -2.31 1.66 -0.53
N LEU A 85 -1.12 1.67 -1.21
CA LEU A 85 -0.11 0.60 -1.12
C LEU A 85 1.21 1.08 -0.50
N ALA A 86 1.42 2.40 -0.34
CA ALA A 86 2.64 2.91 0.30
C ALA A 86 2.75 2.40 1.73
N ALA A 87 3.84 1.71 2.04
CA ALA A 87 4.13 1.18 3.37
C ALA A 87 5.61 0.83 3.51
N GLU A 88 6.11 0.86 4.73
CA GLU A 88 7.28 0.09 5.11
C GLU A 88 6.86 -1.37 5.32
N SER A 89 7.56 -2.35 4.71
CA SER A 89 7.08 -3.74 4.59
C SER A 89 8.07 -4.84 4.93
N HIS A 90 9.24 -4.53 5.49
CA HIS A 90 10.26 -5.52 5.80
C HIS A 90 10.32 -5.80 7.30
N VAL A 91 9.96 -7.04 7.72
CA VAL A 91 9.86 -7.43 9.13
C VAL A 91 11.16 -7.18 9.89
N ASP A 92 12.33 -7.64 9.38
CA ASP A 92 13.62 -7.45 10.08
C ASP A 92 14.00 -5.98 10.24
N ARG A 93 13.62 -5.13 9.29
CA ARG A 93 13.80 -3.67 9.43
C ARG A 93 12.89 -3.11 10.51
N SER A 94 11.65 -3.60 10.62
CA SER A 94 10.72 -3.15 11.66
C SER A 94 11.20 -3.48 13.07
N ILE A 95 11.92 -4.58 13.23
CA ILE A 95 12.54 -4.97 14.52
C ILE A 95 13.67 -3.99 14.89
N LYS A 96 14.43 -3.53 13.89
CA LYS A 96 15.56 -2.60 14.11
C LYS A 96 15.08 -1.14 14.30
N ASP A 97 14.06 -0.73 13.57
CA ASP A 97 13.51 0.63 13.59
C ASP A 97 11.97 0.62 13.53
N PRO A 98 11.30 0.33 14.64
CA PRO A 98 9.83 0.30 14.70
C PRO A 98 9.20 1.69 14.51
N PHE A 99 9.91 2.77 14.81
CA PHE A 99 9.39 4.12 14.71
C PHE A 99 9.09 4.51 13.25
N THR A 100 9.99 4.21 12.33
CA THR A 100 9.77 4.46 10.89
C THR A 100 8.54 3.70 10.38
N PHE A 101 8.30 2.48 10.86
CA PHE A 101 7.12 1.70 10.51
C PHE A 101 5.82 2.31 11.07
N ALA A 102 5.82 2.71 12.34
CA ALA A 102 4.66 3.39 12.92
C ALA A 102 4.38 4.72 12.21
N GLN A 103 5.41 5.51 11.96
CA GLN A 103 5.28 6.80 11.26
C GLN A 103 4.72 6.61 9.85
N THR A 104 5.28 5.72 9.05
CA THR A 104 4.84 5.52 7.66
C THR A 104 3.49 4.82 7.59
N ASN A 105 3.35 3.68 8.26
CA ASN A 105 2.16 2.84 8.08
C ASN A 105 0.95 3.36 8.83
N VAL A 106 1.12 3.92 10.04
CA VAL A 106 0.00 4.44 10.82
C VAL A 106 -0.24 5.92 10.52
N MET A 107 0.77 6.77 10.75
CA MET A 107 0.59 8.22 10.59
C MET A 107 0.41 8.62 9.12
N GLY A 108 1.12 7.96 8.19
CA GLY A 108 0.92 8.19 6.76
C GLY A 108 -0.47 7.79 6.28
N THR A 109 -1.01 6.65 6.75
CA THR A 109 -2.39 6.25 6.47
C THR A 109 -3.40 7.24 7.05
N LEU A 110 -3.18 7.68 8.29
CA LEU A 110 -4.05 8.67 8.94
C LEU A 110 -4.04 10.01 8.20
N SER A 111 -2.87 10.46 7.73
CA SER A 111 -2.72 11.67 6.90
C SER A 111 -3.57 11.59 5.62
N LEU A 112 -3.51 10.47 4.89
CA LEU A 112 -4.32 10.25 3.68
C LEU A 112 -5.83 10.19 3.98
N LEU A 113 -6.23 9.48 5.03
CA LEU A 113 -7.64 9.39 5.46
C LEU A 113 -8.18 10.76 5.81
N GLN A 114 -7.44 11.56 6.57
CA GLN A 114 -7.84 12.89 7.00
C GLN A 114 -7.91 13.86 5.81
N ALA A 115 -6.95 13.81 4.88
CA ALA A 115 -6.97 14.62 3.67
C ALA A 115 -8.18 14.27 2.78
N ALA A 116 -8.47 12.97 2.61
CA ALA A 116 -9.65 12.49 1.88
C ALA A 116 -10.95 12.99 2.54
N LYS A 117 -11.09 12.78 3.86
CA LYS A 117 -12.26 13.23 4.63
C LYS A 117 -12.52 14.71 4.44
N LEU A 118 -11.53 15.55 4.75
CA LEU A 118 -11.67 17.00 4.71
C LEU A 118 -12.02 17.53 3.31
N THR A 119 -11.49 16.90 2.26
CA THR A 119 -11.76 17.33 0.89
C THR A 119 -13.08 16.81 0.34
N TRP A 120 -13.45 15.58 0.63
CA TRP A 120 -14.70 14.99 0.15
C TRP A 120 -15.93 15.59 0.86
N GLU A 121 -15.85 15.84 2.18
CA GLU A 121 -16.94 16.49 2.92
C GLU A 121 -17.21 17.94 2.51
N MET A 122 -16.25 18.60 1.84
CA MET A 122 -16.45 19.95 1.29
C MET A 122 -17.22 19.96 -0.05
N LEU A 123 -17.40 18.80 -0.69
CA LEU A 123 -18.08 18.67 -1.97
C LEU A 123 -19.58 18.43 -1.74
N PRO A 124 -20.45 18.91 -2.64
CA PRO A 124 -21.89 18.66 -2.54
C PRO A 124 -22.26 17.18 -2.53
N GLU A 125 -21.54 16.37 -3.30
CA GLU A 125 -21.70 14.91 -3.37
C GLU A 125 -21.11 14.18 -2.17
N CYS A 126 -20.29 14.84 -1.34
CA CYS A 126 -19.62 14.27 -0.16
C CYS A 126 -18.89 12.96 -0.51
N TYR A 127 -19.36 11.83 0.00
CA TYR A 127 -18.77 10.51 -0.23
C TYR A 127 -19.34 9.74 -1.43
N GLU A 128 -20.35 10.29 -2.11
CA GLU A 128 -20.93 9.61 -3.28
C GLU A 128 -19.89 9.47 -4.39
N GLY A 129 -19.74 8.24 -4.91
CA GLY A 129 -18.75 7.92 -5.93
C GLY A 129 -17.30 7.89 -5.43
N LYS A 130 -17.02 8.15 -4.15
CA LYS A 130 -15.67 8.10 -3.59
C LYS A 130 -15.32 6.70 -3.09
N ARG A 131 -14.01 6.41 -2.95
CA ARG A 131 -13.54 5.15 -2.37
C ARG A 131 -12.13 5.28 -1.81
N PHE A 132 -11.92 4.81 -0.59
CA PHE A 132 -10.59 4.63 -0.01
C PHE A 132 -10.29 3.14 0.14
N TYR A 133 -9.37 2.62 -0.69
CA TYR A 133 -8.99 1.22 -0.71
C TYR A 133 -7.62 1.04 -0.08
N HIS A 134 -7.57 0.39 1.07
CA HIS A 134 -6.36 0.14 1.85
C HIS A 134 -5.87 -1.28 1.66
N ILE A 135 -4.61 -1.44 1.24
CA ILE A 135 -3.96 -2.73 1.08
C ILE A 135 -3.19 -3.06 2.36
N SER A 136 -3.65 -4.07 3.08
CA SER A 136 -3.03 -4.60 4.28
C SER A 136 -2.38 -5.97 4.01
N THR A 137 -2.16 -6.76 5.05
CA THR A 137 -1.45 -8.03 5.02
C THR A 137 -2.14 -9.05 5.91
N ASP A 138 -2.02 -10.33 5.57
CA ASP A 138 -2.45 -11.45 6.42
C ASP A 138 -1.67 -11.54 7.74
N GLU A 139 -0.47 -10.93 7.81
CA GLU A 139 0.35 -10.90 9.03
C GLU A 139 -0.33 -10.20 10.22
N VAL A 140 -1.39 -9.41 9.98
CA VAL A 140 -2.19 -8.82 11.06
C VAL A 140 -2.97 -9.87 11.86
N TYR A 141 -3.23 -11.05 11.29
CA TYR A 141 -3.91 -12.16 11.96
C TYR A 141 -2.97 -13.04 12.80
N GLY A 142 -1.64 -12.89 12.61
CA GLY A 142 -0.65 -13.68 13.32
C GLY A 142 -0.08 -14.83 12.48
N ALA A 143 0.08 -16.00 13.10
CA ALA A 143 0.61 -17.21 12.46
C ALA A 143 -0.49 -18.30 12.41
N LEU A 144 -0.48 -19.08 11.32
CA LEU A 144 -1.30 -20.28 11.20
C LEU A 144 -0.58 -21.46 11.89
N GLU A 145 -1.37 -22.33 12.50
CA GLU A 145 -0.91 -23.64 12.99
C GLU A 145 -1.00 -24.70 11.88
N PHE A 146 -0.23 -25.79 12.00
CA PHE A 146 -0.27 -26.93 11.07
C PHE A 146 -1.52 -27.82 11.29
N ASN A 147 -2.70 -27.23 11.43
CA ASN A 147 -3.95 -27.91 11.72
C ASN A 147 -4.98 -27.78 10.59
N GLY A 148 -4.59 -27.22 9.44
CA GLY A 148 -5.49 -27.04 8.28
C GLY A 148 -6.47 -25.88 8.40
N THR A 149 -6.33 -25.01 9.41
CA THR A 149 -7.14 -23.79 9.51
C THR A 149 -6.65 -22.70 8.56
N PHE A 150 -7.54 -21.77 8.23
CA PHE A 150 -7.26 -20.59 7.39
C PHE A 150 -7.71 -19.33 8.10
N PHE A 151 -7.10 -18.20 7.74
CA PHE A 151 -7.62 -16.88 8.12
C PHE A 151 -8.93 -16.58 7.38
N THR A 152 -9.84 -15.94 8.07
CA THR A 152 -11.12 -15.43 7.54
C THR A 152 -11.27 -13.97 7.95
N GLU A 153 -12.28 -13.29 7.42
CA GLU A 153 -12.61 -11.91 7.78
C GLU A 153 -13.02 -11.76 9.26
N GLU A 154 -13.40 -12.85 9.92
CA GLU A 154 -13.77 -12.89 11.34
C GLU A 154 -12.57 -13.22 12.26
N THR A 155 -11.42 -13.60 11.68
CA THR A 155 -10.21 -13.90 12.44
C THR A 155 -9.74 -12.66 13.21
N LYS A 156 -9.49 -12.81 14.51
CA LYS A 156 -9.01 -11.73 15.36
C LYS A 156 -7.58 -11.35 14.99
N TYR A 157 -7.29 -10.06 15.02
CA TYR A 157 -5.92 -9.56 14.83
C TYR A 157 -5.03 -9.95 16.00
N GLN A 158 -3.88 -10.57 15.69
CA GLN A 158 -2.84 -10.97 16.63
C GLN A 158 -1.45 -10.74 16.02
N PRO A 159 -1.08 -9.49 15.71
CA PRO A 159 0.19 -9.18 15.06
C PRO A 159 1.38 -9.50 15.97
N HIS A 160 2.43 -10.15 15.44
CA HIS A 160 3.60 -10.58 16.19
C HIS A 160 4.88 -9.81 15.88
N SER A 161 4.86 -8.85 14.95
CA SER A 161 6.01 -8.01 14.61
C SER A 161 5.66 -6.53 14.64
N PRO A 162 6.64 -5.61 14.79
CA PRO A 162 6.36 -4.18 14.67
C PRO A 162 5.76 -3.80 13.31
N TYR A 163 6.15 -4.48 12.22
CA TYR A 163 5.53 -4.33 10.91
C TYR A 163 4.04 -4.69 10.95
N SER A 164 3.71 -5.92 11.35
CA SER A 164 2.31 -6.36 11.37
C SER A 164 1.47 -5.56 12.36
N ALA A 165 2.04 -5.13 13.51
CA ALA A 165 1.38 -4.25 14.46
C ALA A 165 1.08 -2.86 13.85
N SER A 166 2.02 -2.29 13.08
CA SER A 166 1.79 -1.02 12.39
C SER A 166 0.72 -1.13 11.31
N LYS A 167 0.66 -2.25 10.58
CA LYS A 167 -0.41 -2.52 9.59
C LYS A 167 -1.76 -2.72 10.27
N ALA A 168 -1.84 -3.50 11.35
CA ALA A 168 -3.06 -3.64 12.16
C ALA A 168 -3.55 -2.28 12.68
N GLY A 169 -2.64 -1.42 13.15
CA GLY A 169 -2.95 -0.06 13.58
C GLY A 169 -3.57 0.78 12.45
N SER A 170 -3.00 0.72 11.23
CA SER A 170 -3.57 1.41 10.08
C SER A 170 -4.95 0.88 9.68
N ASP A 171 -5.15 -0.45 9.70
CA ASP A 171 -6.44 -1.08 9.40
C ASP A 171 -7.54 -0.61 10.37
N HIS A 172 -7.20 -0.50 11.67
CA HIS A 172 -8.12 0.03 12.67
C HIS A 172 -8.48 1.50 12.43
N PHE A 173 -7.54 2.34 11.98
CA PHE A 173 -7.88 3.72 11.60
C PHE A 173 -8.79 3.77 10.37
N VAL A 174 -8.53 2.95 9.35
CA VAL A 174 -9.39 2.88 8.16
C VAL A 174 -10.81 2.47 8.54
N ARG A 175 -10.96 1.46 9.40
CA ARG A 175 -12.24 1.03 9.94
C ARG A 175 -12.92 2.12 10.78
N ALA A 176 -12.17 2.78 11.67
CA ALA A 176 -12.69 3.86 12.51
C ALA A 176 -13.23 5.02 11.69
N PHE A 177 -12.58 5.36 10.56
CA PHE A 177 -13.07 6.39 9.64
C PHE A 177 -14.38 5.98 8.96
N HIS A 178 -14.54 4.70 8.64
CA HIS A 178 -15.82 4.18 8.17
C HIS A 178 -16.91 4.28 9.23
N ASP A 179 -16.67 3.72 10.41
CA ASP A 179 -17.66 3.60 11.47
C ASP A 179 -18.06 4.96 12.05
N THR A 180 -17.11 5.92 12.13
CA THR A 180 -17.34 7.23 12.75
C THR A 180 -17.90 8.26 11.76
N TYR A 181 -17.38 8.27 10.52
CA TYR A 181 -17.69 9.31 9.54
C TYR A 181 -18.49 8.81 8.33
N GLY A 182 -18.79 7.51 8.23
CA GLY A 182 -19.45 6.93 7.08
C GLY A 182 -18.60 6.93 5.81
N MET A 183 -17.26 7.09 5.94
CA MET A 183 -16.36 7.14 4.81
C MET A 183 -16.34 5.79 4.07
N PRO A 184 -16.45 5.76 2.73
CA PRO A 184 -16.48 4.50 1.96
C PRO A 184 -15.08 3.89 1.86
N THR A 185 -14.73 3.07 2.82
CA THR A 185 -13.43 2.39 2.89
C THR A 185 -13.54 0.90 2.56
N ILE A 186 -12.43 0.33 2.08
CA ILE A 186 -12.22 -1.11 1.92
C ILE A 186 -10.84 -1.43 2.51
N VAL A 187 -10.73 -2.49 3.29
CA VAL A 187 -9.48 -3.09 3.74
C VAL A 187 -9.35 -4.48 3.13
N THR A 188 -8.18 -4.79 2.57
CA THR A 188 -7.88 -6.16 2.12
C THR A 188 -6.56 -6.64 2.72
N ASN A 189 -6.56 -7.87 3.18
CA ASN A 189 -5.44 -8.53 3.81
C ASN A 189 -4.87 -9.58 2.85
N CYS A 190 -3.91 -9.16 2.02
CA CYS A 190 -3.30 -10.08 1.06
C CYS A 190 -2.23 -10.95 1.73
N SER A 191 -2.13 -12.19 1.28
CA SER A 191 -1.02 -13.08 1.58
C SER A 191 0.23 -12.71 0.74
N ASN A 192 1.22 -13.60 0.68
CA ASN A 192 2.47 -13.33 -0.01
C ASN A 192 2.26 -13.12 -1.53
N ASN A 193 2.77 -12.01 -2.03
CA ASN A 193 2.82 -11.72 -3.46
C ASN A 193 4.23 -11.98 -3.99
N TYR A 194 4.33 -12.42 -5.25
CA TYR A 194 5.58 -12.59 -5.97
C TYR A 194 5.41 -12.24 -7.45
N GLY A 195 6.49 -11.85 -8.11
CA GLY A 195 6.45 -11.51 -9.52
C GLY A 195 7.56 -10.55 -9.95
N PRO A 196 7.51 -10.06 -11.21
CA PRO A 196 8.44 -9.07 -11.72
C PRO A 196 8.49 -7.81 -10.84
N TYR A 197 9.67 -7.18 -10.76
CA TYR A 197 9.94 -5.98 -9.96
C TYR A 197 9.91 -6.18 -8.45
N GLN A 198 9.74 -7.42 -7.94
CA GLN A 198 9.85 -7.68 -6.50
C GLN A 198 11.28 -7.36 -6.02
N PHE A 199 11.37 -6.60 -4.94
CA PHE A 199 12.66 -6.15 -4.41
C PHE A 199 13.54 -7.33 -3.97
N PRO A 200 14.85 -7.34 -4.28
CA PRO A 200 15.72 -8.53 -4.14
C PRO A 200 16.05 -8.94 -2.69
N GLU A 201 15.52 -8.26 -1.67
CA GLU A 201 15.60 -8.70 -0.27
C GLU A 201 14.52 -9.74 0.09
N LYS A 202 13.48 -9.90 -0.75
CA LYS A 202 12.40 -10.87 -0.52
C LYS A 202 12.80 -12.26 -0.99
N LEU A 203 12.16 -13.30 -0.41
CA LEU A 203 12.55 -14.70 -0.51
C LEU A 203 12.87 -15.16 -1.94
N ILE A 204 11.92 -15.03 -2.86
CA ILE A 204 12.07 -15.57 -4.22
C ILE A 204 13.18 -14.86 -5.01
N PRO A 205 13.21 -13.52 -5.15
CA PRO A 205 14.28 -12.87 -5.88
C PRO A 205 15.63 -12.99 -5.18
N LEU A 206 15.68 -13.04 -3.84
CA LEU A 206 16.91 -13.28 -3.08
C LEU A 206 17.50 -14.66 -3.40
N PHE A 207 16.65 -15.70 -3.39
CA PHE A 207 17.08 -17.07 -3.70
C PHE A 207 17.59 -17.18 -5.14
N ILE A 208 16.85 -16.61 -6.11
CA ILE A 208 17.29 -16.59 -7.51
C ILE A 208 18.66 -15.91 -7.66
N ASN A 209 18.87 -14.76 -7.01
CA ASN A 209 20.14 -14.05 -7.07
C ASN A 209 21.27 -14.84 -6.40
N ASN A 210 21.03 -15.45 -5.24
CA ASN A 210 22.01 -16.26 -4.54
C ASN A 210 22.41 -17.50 -5.36
N ILE A 211 21.43 -18.21 -5.93
CA ILE A 211 21.69 -19.38 -6.80
C ILE A 211 22.57 -18.98 -7.98
N ARG A 212 22.24 -17.88 -8.67
CA ARG A 212 23.02 -17.37 -9.82
C ARG A 212 24.44 -16.97 -9.47
N GLN A 213 24.70 -16.60 -8.20
CA GLN A 213 26.00 -16.18 -7.68
C GLN A 213 26.73 -17.30 -6.94
N GLY A 214 26.19 -18.51 -6.85
CA GLY A 214 26.75 -19.62 -6.09
C GLY A 214 26.79 -19.37 -4.56
N LYS A 215 25.91 -18.50 -4.05
CA LYS A 215 25.82 -18.16 -2.63
C LYS A 215 24.86 -19.07 -1.88
N PRO A 216 25.07 -19.29 -0.57
CA PRO A 216 24.13 -20.04 0.27
C PRO A 216 22.72 -19.41 0.28
N LEU A 217 21.69 -20.25 0.40
CA LEU A 217 20.31 -19.83 0.57
C LEU A 217 20.01 -19.66 2.07
N PRO A 218 19.64 -18.45 2.54
CA PRO A 218 19.31 -18.24 3.94
C PRO A 218 17.98 -18.91 4.29
N VAL A 219 17.96 -19.71 5.38
CA VAL A 219 16.75 -20.27 5.96
C VAL A 219 16.53 -19.63 7.32
N TYR A 220 15.37 -19.01 7.52
CA TYR A 220 15.00 -18.40 8.79
C TYR A 220 14.39 -19.44 9.73
N GLY A 221 14.96 -19.54 10.95
CA GLY A 221 14.54 -20.54 11.93
C GLY A 221 14.71 -21.95 11.37
N LYS A 222 13.67 -22.77 11.46
CA LYS A 222 13.63 -24.15 10.91
C LYS A 222 12.97 -24.21 9.52
N GLY A 223 12.51 -23.10 8.99
CA GLY A 223 11.78 -23.07 7.72
C GLY A 223 10.34 -23.61 7.81
N GLU A 224 9.76 -23.66 9.00
CA GLU A 224 8.43 -24.24 9.27
C GLU A 224 7.31 -23.19 9.27
N ASN A 225 7.56 -21.96 8.79
CA ASN A 225 6.56 -20.90 8.77
C ASN A 225 5.44 -21.22 7.75
N VAL A 226 4.18 -21.17 8.19
CA VAL A 226 2.97 -21.33 7.37
C VAL A 226 2.19 -20.02 7.31
N ARG A 227 1.67 -19.72 6.12
CA ARG A 227 0.82 -18.57 5.84
C ARG A 227 -0.31 -18.95 4.89
#